data_748fd2c88b02c487bd83b9a20651e70a
#
_entry.id   748fd2c88b02c487bd83b9a20651e70a
#
_cell.length_a   1.000
_cell.length_b   1.000
_cell.length_c   1.000
_cell.angle_alpha   90.00
_cell.angle_beta   90.00
_cell.angle_gamma   90.00
#
_symmetry.space_group_name_H-M   'P 1'
#
loop_
_entity.id
_entity.type
_entity.pdbx_description
1 polymer ?
#
loop_
_entity_poly.entity_id
_entity_poly.type
_entity_poly.pdbx_seq_one_letter_code
_entity_poly.pdbx_strand_id
1 'polypeptide(L)'
;QVFTVGNIQIKVLHTPGHTLESTTYLLISEEGKEEAIFSGDTLFLGDVGRPDLAQKAVDMTQEQLAGMLYDSLMTKIMPLADDVTVYPAHGAGSACGKNMMKETVDTLGNQKRMNYALNQPNKAAFIAAVTDGLLPPPAYFGHNVAMNKKGYDSFEVVKARALSPLSPEAFETLVEATNALILDTRSPGDFYKGFIPQSVNIGIKGDFAPWVGALIKDTKPETSFLFLDPARSSCLVSPQKMIFEDSPTRVIILSSS
;
A
#
# COMPACT_ATOMS: atom_id res chain seq x y z
N GLN A 1 -9.18 -22.35 -11.19
CA GLN A 1 -9.32 -21.81 -12.53
C GLN A 1 -7.97 -21.82 -13.23
N VAL A 2 -7.94 -22.09 -14.53
CA VAL A 2 -6.74 -22.07 -15.37
C VAL A 2 -7.01 -21.17 -16.57
N PHE A 3 -6.10 -20.27 -16.85
CA PHE A 3 -6.08 -19.44 -18.07
C PHE A 3 -4.99 -19.97 -19.00
N THR A 4 -5.27 -20.00 -20.30
CA THR A 4 -4.29 -20.34 -21.33
C THR A 4 -3.90 -19.07 -22.09
N VAL A 5 -2.60 -18.84 -22.23
CA VAL A 5 -2.02 -17.68 -22.94
C VAL A 5 -0.97 -18.22 -23.91
N GLY A 6 -1.34 -18.34 -25.20
CA GLY A 6 -0.52 -19.08 -26.16
C GLY A 6 -0.35 -20.54 -25.73
N ASN A 7 0.87 -20.99 -25.57
CA ASN A 7 1.22 -22.37 -25.17
C ASN A 7 1.45 -22.54 -23.66
N ILE A 8 1.33 -21.47 -22.87
CA ILE A 8 1.52 -21.52 -21.41
C ILE A 8 0.17 -21.50 -20.68
N GLN A 9 0.18 -21.95 -19.43
CA GLN A 9 -0.96 -21.91 -18.55
C GLN A 9 -0.67 -21.09 -17.28
N ILE A 10 -1.67 -20.36 -16.83
CA ILE A 10 -1.66 -19.65 -15.54
C ILE A 10 -2.77 -20.25 -14.66
N LYS A 11 -2.37 -21.00 -13.64
CA LYS A 11 -3.29 -21.61 -12.68
C LYS A 11 -3.51 -20.67 -11.50
N VAL A 12 -4.77 -20.38 -11.19
CA VAL A 12 -5.17 -19.52 -10.07
C VAL A 12 -5.28 -20.38 -8.81
N LEU A 13 -4.52 -20.01 -7.79
CA LEU A 13 -4.55 -20.60 -6.47
C LEU A 13 -5.12 -19.57 -5.49
N HIS A 14 -6.34 -19.78 -5.00
CA HIS A 14 -6.91 -18.93 -3.95
C HIS A 14 -6.16 -19.17 -2.63
N THR A 15 -5.45 -18.17 -2.12
CA THR A 15 -4.55 -18.25 -0.97
C THR A 15 -4.93 -17.22 0.11
N PRO A 16 -6.13 -17.34 0.73
CA PRO A 16 -6.58 -16.39 1.74
C PRO A 16 -5.69 -16.39 2.99
N GLY A 17 -5.65 -15.23 3.67
CA GLY A 17 -4.95 -15.07 4.93
C GLY A 17 -4.42 -13.65 5.13
N HIS A 18 -3.65 -13.10 4.20
CA HIS A 18 -3.32 -11.68 4.19
C HIS A 18 -4.60 -10.84 3.95
N THR A 19 -5.36 -11.20 2.93
CA THR A 19 -6.77 -10.84 2.74
C THR A 19 -7.60 -12.09 2.39
N LEU A 20 -8.92 -12.01 2.41
CA LEU A 20 -9.78 -13.12 2.00
C LEU A 20 -9.68 -13.41 0.50
N GLU A 21 -9.42 -12.38 -0.29
CA GLU A 21 -9.32 -12.42 -1.74
C GLU A 21 -7.93 -12.80 -2.25
N SER A 22 -6.94 -12.94 -1.35
CA SER A 22 -5.54 -13.22 -1.73
C SER A 22 -5.43 -14.40 -2.68
N THR A 23 -4.62 -14.22 -3.70
CA THR A 23 -4.49 -15.15 -4.81
C THR A 23 -3.04 -15.24 -5.26
N THR A 24 -2.56 -16.46 -5.47
CA THR A 24 -1.28 -16.75 -6.09
C THR A 24 -1.51 -17.28 -7.50
N TYR A 25 -0.73 -16.85 -8.47
CA TYR A 25 -0.77 -17.34 -9.83
C TYR A 25 0.44 -18.24 -10.09
N LEU A 26 0.18 -19.48 -10.52
CA LEU A 26 1.21 -20.45 -10.89
C LEU A 26 1.35 -20.48 -12.41
N LEU A 27 2.54 -20.17 -12.91
CA LEU A 27 2.91 -20.28 -14.31
C LEU A 27 3.35 -21.69 -14.61
N ILE A 28 2.75 -22.29 -15.65
CA ILE A 28 3.05 -23.63 -16.14
C ILE A 28 3.47 -23.52 -17.61
N SER A 29 4.63 -24.08 -17.94
CA SER A 29 5.19 -24.06 -19.29
C SER A 29 4.37 -24.93 -20.26
N GLU A 30 4.72 -24.90 -21.56
CA GLU A 30 4.13 -25.73 -22.59
C GLU A 30 4.29 -27.23 -22.31
N GLU A 31 5.41 -27.60 -21.68
CA GLU A 31 5.73 -28.97 -21.30
C GLU A 31 5.00 -29.43 -20.03
N GLY A 32 4.19 -28.57 -19.44
CA GLY A 32 3.46 -28.84 -18.18
C GLY A 32 4.30 -28.69 -16.91
N LYS A 33 5.49 -28.07 -17.01
CA LYS A 33 6.35 -27.81 -15.87
C LYS A 33 5.89 -26.58 -15.10
N GLU A 34 5.87 -26.67 -13.76
CA GLU A 34 5.68 -25.55 -12.86
C GLU A 34 6.93 -24.66 -12.86
N GLU A 35 6.87 -23.45 -13.41
CA GLU A 35 8.03 -22.57 -13.61
C GLU A 35 8.15 -21.48 -12.55
N ALA A 36 7.03 -20.84 -12.23
CA ALA A 36 7.04 -19.68 -11.31
C ALA A 36 5.72 -19.50 -10.59
N ILE A 37 5.76 -18.84 -9.43
CA ILE A 37 4.58 -18.30 -8.76
C ILE A 37 4.69 -16.79 -8.63
N PHE A 38 3.60 -16.10 -8.93
CA PHE A 38 3.36 -14.71 -8.56
C PHE A 38 2.53 -14.73 -7.28
N SER A 39 3.23 -14.70 -6.15
CA SER A 39 2.64 -15.03 -4.85
C SER A 39 1.81 -13.90 -4.23
N GLY A 40 1.82 -12.70 -4.83
CA GLY A 40 1.16 -11.55 -4.22
C GLY A 40 1.71 -11.30 -2.81
N ASP A 41 0.80 -11.06 -1.88
CA ASP A 41 1.11 -10.90 -0.46
C ASP A 41 0.91 -12.19 0.34
N THR A 42 0.84 -13.34 -0.33
CA THR A 42 0.76 -14.64 0.36
C THR A 42 2.13 -15.08 0.86
N LEU A 43 3.15 -15.02 0.00
CA LEU A 43 4.52 -15.41 0.32
C LEU A 43 5.48 -14.32 -0.18
N PHE A 44 6.27 -13.77 0.74
CA PHE A 44 7.41 -12.92 0.46
C PHE A 44 8.72 -13.69 0.58
N LEU A 45 9.81 -13.10 0.12
CA LEU A 45 11.13 -13.70 0.34
C LEU A 45 11.55 -13.45 1.79
N GLY A 46 11.75 -14.53 2.53
CA GLY A 46 12.08 -14.54 3.95
C GLY A 46 10.91 -14.27 4.89
N ASP A 47 9.71 -13.99 4.37
CA ASP A 47 8.54 -13.58 5.16
C ASP A 47 7.22 -14.05 4.50
N VAL A 48 6.10 -13.70 5.11
CA VAL A 48 4.73 -13.86 4.59
C VAL A 48 3.95 -12.58 4.81
N GLY A 49 2.86 -12.40 4.07
CA GLY A 49 1.97 -11.26 4.26
C GLY A 49 1.36 -11.24 5.66
N ARG A 50 1.41 -10.07 6.31
CA ARG A 50 0.86 -9.92 7.66
C ARG A 50 -0.66 -10.09 7.67
N PRO A 51 -1.21 -10.82 8.65
CA PRO A 51 -2.64 -11.20 8.64
C PRO A 51 -3.57 -10.16 9.27
N ASP A 52 -3.05 -9.09 9.86
CA ASP A 52 -3.85 -8.14 10.64
C ASP A 52 -4.47 -6.99 9.83
N LEU A 53 -4.05 -6.78 8.58
CA LEU A 53 -4.49 -5.63 7.79
C LEU A 53 -5.97 -5.70 7.38
N ALA A 54 -6.52 -6.89 7.18
CA ALA A 54 -7.90 -7.08 6.74
C ALA A 54 -8.92 -7.22 7.87
N GLN A 55 -8.50 -7.34 9.13
CA GLN A 55 -9.37 -7.68 10.29
C GLN A 55 -10.69 -6.88 10.34
N LYS A 56 -10.58 -5.55 10.29
CA LYS A 56 -11.75 -4.66 10.37
C LYS A 56 -12.68 -4.75 9.17
N ALA A 57 -12.14 -5.11 8.00
CA ALA A 57 -12.90 -5.19 6.76
C ALA A 57 -13.71 -6.49 6.65
N VAL A 58 -13.30 -7.55 7.39
CA VAL A 58 -13.88 -8.90 7.26
C VAL A 58 -14.42 -9.46 8.56
N ASP A 59 -14.38 -8.68 9.65
CA ASP A 59 -14.83 -9.09 11.00
C ASP A 59 -14.17 -10.40 11.47
N MET A 60 -12.87 -10.50 11.27
CA MET A 60 -12.06 -11.65 11.69
C MET A 60 -10.86 -11.21 12.53
N THR A 61 -10.38 -12.08 13.42
CA THR A 61 -9.17 -11.82 14.19
C THR A 61 -7.91 -12.08 13.34
N GLN A 62 -6.80 -11.48 13.73
CA GLN A 62 -5.51 -11.74 13.07
C GLN A 62 -5.11 -13.23 13.17
N GLU A 63 -5.46 -13.91 14.25
CA GLU A 63 -5.17 -15.32 14.46
C GLU A 63 -5.98 -16.20 13.49
N GLN A 64 -7.23 -15.85 13.23
CA GLN A 64 -8.05 -16.53 12.23
C GLN A 64 -7.48 -16.36 10.83
N LEU A 65 -7.12 -15.13 10.46
CA LEU A 65 -6.49 -14.83 9.16
C LEU A 65 -5.12 -15.50 9.02
N ALA A 66 -4.29 -15.48 10.08
CA ALA A 66 -3.02 -16.22 10.12
C ALA A 66 -3.21 -17.73 9.95
N GLY A 67 -4.26 -18.27 10.56
CA GLY A 67 -4.63 -19.69 10.40
C GLY A 67 -5.01 -20.04 8.97
N MET A 68 -5.72 -19.16 8.26
CA MET A 68 -6.04 -19.33 6.83
C MET A 68 -4.79 -19.21 5.95
N LEU A 69 -3.89 -18.28 6.28
CA LEU A 69 -2.60 -18.13 5.60
C LEU A 69 -1.76 -19.40 5.72
N TYR A 70 -1.67 -19.97 6.92
CA TYR A 70 -1.00 -21.25 7.13
C TYR A 70 -1.58 -22.35 6.24
N ASP A 71 -2.90 -22.53 6.23
CA ASP A 71 -3.55 -23.54 5.41
C ASP A 71 -3.29 -23.31 3.91
N SER A 72 -3.32 -22.07 3.47
CA SER A 72 -2.99 -21.67 2.09
C SER A 72 -1.56 -22.04 1.70
N LEU A 73 -0.60 -21.69 2.56
CA LEU A 73 0.82 -22.00 2.35
C LEU A 73 1.06 -23.49 2.33
N MET A 74 0.59 -24.22 3.35
CA MET A 74 0.88 -25.66 3.51
C MET A 74 0.20 -26.53 2.46
N THR A 75 -1.01 -26.15 2.00
CA THR A 75 -1.78 -26.99 1.06
C THR A 75 -1.58 -26.62 -0.41
N LYS A 76 -1.14 -25.40 -0.71
CA LYS A 76 -1.10 -24.89 -2.11
C LYS A 76 0.27 -24.45 -2.56
N ILE A 77 1.13 -23.97 -1.66
CA ILE A 77 2.46 -23.45 -2.00
C ILE A 77 3.55 -24.50 -1.69
N MET A 78 3.54 -25.04 -0.48
CA MET A 78 4.57 -26.02 -0.06
C MET A 78 4.61 -27.29 -0.93
N PRO A 79 3.51 -27.79 -1.53
CA PRO A 79 3.57 -28.95 -2.43
C PRO A 79 4.20 -28.67 -3.81
N LEU A 80 4.37 -27.42 -4.23
CA LEU A 80 4.99 -27.07 -5.52
C LEU A 80 6.48 -27.45 -5.53
N ALA A 81 7.05 -27.62 -6.73
CA ALA A 81 8.44 -28.02 -6.90
C ALA A 81 9.43 -26.99 -6.35
N ASP A 82 10.59 -27.44 -5.91
CA ASP A 82 11.62 -26.61 -5.27
C ASP A 82 12.30 -25.62 -6.23
N ASP A 83 12.32 -25.93 -7.52
CA ASP A 83 12.89 -25.09 -8.57
C ASP A 83 11.92 -24.00 -9.08
N VAL A 84 10.68 -23.98 -8.59
CA VAL A 84 9.71 -22.92 -8.89
C VAL A 84 10.25 -21.57 -8.40
N THR A 85 10.26 -20.59 -9.30
CA THR A 85 10.69 -19.22 -9.00
C THR A 85 9.55 -18.45 -8.30
N VAL A 86 9.88 -17.76 -7.20
CA VAL A 86 8.93 -16.93 -6.43
C VAL A 86 9.07 -15.46 -6.79
N TYR A 87 7.99 -14.85 -7.28
CA TYR A 87 7.85 -13.42 -7.53
C TYR A 87 6.82 -12.83 -6.56
N PRO A 88 7.24 -12.20 -5.46
CA PRO A 88 6.34 -11.55 -4.50
C PRO A 88 5.84 -10.19 -5.00
N ALA A 89 4.75 -9.67 -4.40
CA ALA A 89 4.25 -8.33 -4.73
C ALA A 89 5.12 -7.20 -4.16
N HIS A 90 5.83 -7.46 -3.08
CA HIS A 90 6.66 -6.47 -2.38
C HIS A 90 8.04 -7.02 -2.06
N GLY A 91 9.00 -6.11 -1.93
CA GLY A 91 10.33 -6.36 -1.40
C GLY A 91 10.55 -5.71 -0.03
N ALA A 92 11.79 -5.72 0.42
CA ALA A 92 12.21 -5.15 1.68
C ALA A 92 11.78 -3.67 1.84
N GLY A 93 11.29 -3.32 3.04
CA GLY A 93 10.80 -1.98 3.36
C GLY A 93 9.29 -1.78 3.20
N SER A 94 8.56 -2.74 2.62
CA SER A 94 7.09 -2.68 2.61
C SER A 94 6.51 -2.91 4.00
N ALA A 95 5.44 -2.18 4.33
CA ALA A 95 4.68 -2.37 5.57
C ALA A 95 3.79 -3.64 5.57
N CYS A 96 3.77 -4.40 4.47
CA CYS A 96 2.99 -5.63 4.34
C CYS A 96 3.67 -6.87 4.93
N GLY A 97 4.95 -6.78 5.30
CA GLY A 97 5.71 -7.80 6.01
C GLY A 97 6.62 -7.19 7.07
N LYS A 98 7.34 -8.00 7.83
CA LYS A 98 8.23 -7.54 8.92
C LYS A 98 9.70 -7.87 8.70
N ASN A 99 10.03 -8.97 8.02
CA ASN A 99 11.41 -9.48 7.85
C ASN A 99 11.74 -9.84 6.41
N MET A 100 11.25 -9.09 5.44
CA MET A 100 11.50 -9.37 4.03
C MET A 100 12.98 -9.26 3.67
N MET A 101 13.46 -10.21 2.86
CA MET A 101 14.79 -10.21 2.29
C MET A 101 14.96 -9.08 1.26
N LYS A 102 16.21 -8.72 0.95
CA LYS A 102 16.52 -7.65 -0.03
C LYS A 102 16.40 -8.13 -1.48
N GLU A 103 16.46 -9.41 -1.70
CA GLU A 103 16.30 -10.04 -3.00
C GLU A 103 14.89 -9.77 -3.54
N THR A 104 14.76 -9.76 -4.86
CA THR A 104 13.47 -9.54 -5.53
C THR A 104 12.88 -10.81 -6.12
N VAL A 105 13.68 -11.87 -6.17
CA VAL A 105 13.31 -13.19 -6.71
C VAL A 105 14.16 -14.26 -6.04
N ASP A 106 13.59 -15.45 -5.79
CA ASP A 106 14.29 -16.60 -5.23
C ASP A 106 13.55 -17.89 -5.62
N THR A 107 14.15 -19.06 -5.36
CA THR A 107 13.48 -20.34 -5.56
C THR A 107 12.60 -20.71 -4.36
N LEU A 108 11.51 -21.40 -4.63
CA LEU A 108 10.63 -21.90 -3.56
C LEU A 108 11.37 -22.87 -2.62
N GLY A 109 12.24 -23.71 -3.13
CA GLY A 109 13.06 -24.59 -2.32
C GLY A 109 13.97 -23.85 -1.35
N ASN A 110 14.50 -22.69 -1.73
CA ASN A 110 15.26 -21.84 -0.82
C ASN A 110 14.34 -21.22 0.24
N GLN A 111 13.17 -20.75 -0.14
CA GLN A 111 12.17 -20.23 0.82
C GLN A 111 11.70 -21.32 1.80
N LYS A 112 11.47 -22.55 1.36
CA LYS A 112 11.15 -23.68 2.24
C LYS A 112 12.23 -23.92 3.31
N ARG A 113 13.50 -23.62 3.02
CA ARG A 113 14.62 -23.80 3.97
C ARG A 113 14.83 -22.57 4.88
N MET A 114 14.69 -21.36 4.35
CA MET A 114 15.15 -20.13 5.02
C MET A 114 14.04 -19.26 5.58
N ASN A 115 12.82 -19.34 5.04
CA ASN A 115 11.71 -18.51 5.47
C ASN A 115 11.24 -18.93 6.86
N TYR A 116 11.32 -18.02 7.83
CA TYR A 116 10.98 -18.31 9.22
C TYR A 116 9.55 -18.80 9.40
N ALA A 117 8.62 -18.24 8.61
CA ALA A 117 7.19 -18.59 8.71
C ALA A 117 6.93 -20.01 8.18
N LEU A 118 7.56 -20.41 7.06
CA LEU A 118 7.39 -21.75 6.49
C LEU A 118 8.01 -22.86 7.36
N ASN A 119 8.96 -22.51 8.23
CA ASN A 119 9.69 -23.45 9.08
C ASN A 119 9.11 -23.58 10.50
N GLN A 120 7.88 -23.12 10.74
CA GLN A 120 7.24 -23.32 12.02
C GLN A 120 6.76 -24.77 12.21
N PRO A 121 6.91 -25.35 13.40
CA PRO A 121 6.66 -26.79 13.63
C PRO A 121 5.18 -27.17 13.49
N ASN A 122 4.26 -26.23 13.64
CA ASN A 122 2.82 -26.46 13.50
C ASN A 122 2.06 -25.15 13.32
N LYS A 123 0.75 -25.24 13.06
CA LYS A 123 -0.13 -24.10 12.82
C LYS A 123 -0.17 -23.10 13.99
N ALA A 124 -0.17 -23.57 15.23
CA ALA A 124 -0.20 -22.70 16.40
C ALA A 124 1.09 -21.88 16.53
N ALA A 125 2.25 -22.51 16.32
CA ALA A 125 3.53 -21.82 16.30
C ALA A 125 3.65 -20.82 15.13
N PHE A 126 3.14 -21.17 13.94
CA PHE A 126 3.06 -20.26 12.81
C PHE A 126 2.23 -19.03 13.17
N ILE A 127 1.01 -19.20 13.70
CA ILE A 127 0.14 -18.08 14.09
C ILE A 127 0.87 -17.19 15.08
N ALA A 128 1.45 -17.74 16.13
CA ALA A 128 2.22 -16.96 17.11
C ALA A 128 3.38 -16.19 16.45
N ALA A 129 4.16 -16.84 15.57
CA ALA A 129 5.31 -16.24 14.94
C ALA A 129 4.94 -15.08 13.99
N VAL A 130 3.86 -15.20 13.19
CA VAL A 130 3.50 -14.17 12.21
C VAL A 130 2.71 -13.02 12.82
N THR A 131 2.07 -13.22 13.99
CA THR A 131 1.32 -12.16 14.69
C THR A 131 2.16 -11.42 15.74
N ASP A 132 3.30 -11.96 16.15
CA ASP A 132 4.19 -11.35 17.12
C ASP A 132 4.91 -10.12 16.55
N GLY A 133 4.99 -9.05 17.35
CA GLY A 133 5.77 -7.85 17.02
C GLY A 133 5.27 -7.05 15.81
N LEU A 134 4.02 -7.22 15.38
CA LEU A 134 3.44 -6.42 14.31
C LEU A 134 3.27 -4.97 14.76
N LEU A 135 3.89 -4.05 14.03
CA LEU A 135 3.65 -2.62 14.23
C LEU A 135 2.23 -2.26 13.74
N PRO A 136 1.57 -1.26 14.36
CA PRO A 136 0.28 -0.79 13.87
C PRO A 136 0.32 -0.50 12.35
N PRO A 137 -0.70 -0.91 11.59
CA PRO A 137 -0.73 -0.60 10.16
C PRO A 137 -0.84 0.91 9.93
N PRO A 138 -0.30 1.43 8.82
CA PRO A 138 -0.49 2.82 8.44
C PRO A 138 -1.98 3.18 8.41
N ALA A 139 -2.34 4.37 8.92
CA ALA A 139 -3.74 4.79 9.08
C ALA A 139 -4.53 4.77 7.77
N TYR A 140 -3.87 5.02 6.64
CA TYR A 140 -4.48 5.07 5.31
C TYR A 140 -4.77 3.69 4.68
N PHE A 141 -4.29 2.57 5.25
CA PHE A 141 -4.47 1.24 4.64
C PHE A 141 -5.94 0.85 4.48
N GLY A 142 -6.76 1.09 5.50
CA GLY A 142 -8.19 0.78 5.44
C GLY A 142 -8.91 1.56 4.31
N HIS A 143 -8.54 2.81 4.12
CA HIS A 143 -9.07 3.64 3.03
C HIS A 143 -8.65 3.11 1.66
N ASN A 144 -7.36 2.78 1.48
CA ASN A 144 -6.86 2.20 0.22
C ASN A 144 -7.55 0.88 -0.13
N VAL A 145 -7.80 0.01 0.88
CA VAL A 145 -8.57 -1.23 0.66
C VAL A 145 -9.98 -0.94 0.19
N ALA A 146 -10.65 0.06 0.77
CA ALA A 146 -12.00 0.44 0.36
C ALA A 146 -12.01 0.98 -1.09
N MET A 147 -11.06 1.84 -1.45
CA MET A 147 -10.91 2.35 -2.82
C MET A 147 -10.63 1.22 -3.83
N ASN A 148 -9.73 0.29 -3.50
CA ASN A 148 -9.43 -0.84 -4.38
C ASN A 148 -10.65 -1.74 -4.63
N LYS A 149 -11.57 -1.84 -3.66
CA LYS A 149 -12.82 -2.62 -3.82
C LYS A 149 -13.91 -1.88 -4.58
N LYS A 150 -14.08 -0.58 -4.33
CA LYS A 150 -15.15 0.26 -4.91
C LYS A 150 -14.78 0.88 -6.26
N GLY A 151 -13.49 1.01 -6.53
CA GLY A 151 -12.95 1.86 -7.57
C GLY A 151 -12.74 3.30 -7.10
N TYR A 152 -12.20 4.14 -7.95
CA TYR A 152 -11.92 5.55 -7.69
C TYR A 152 -12.03 6.36 -8.99
N ASP A 153 -12.21 7.68 -8.86
CA ASP A 153 -12.25 8.60 -10.00
C ASP A 153 -10.94 8.54 -10.81
N SER A 154 -11.03 8.77 -12.12
CA SER A 154 -9.83 8.84 -12.95
C SER A 154 -8.91 9.97 -12.50
N PHE A 155 -7.60 9.81 -12.74
CA PHE A 155 -6.59 10.82 -12.45
C PHE A 155 -6.96 12.21 -13.03
N GLU A 156 -7.45 12.25 -14.26
CA GLU A 156 -7.80 13.52 -14.92
C GLU A 156 -9.00 14.21 -14.24
N VAL A 157 -9.98 13.46 -13.79
CA VAL A 157 -11.13 14.01 -13.05
C VAL A 157 -10.67 14.60 -11.71
N VAL A 158 -9.86 13.85 -10.96
CA VAL A 158 -9.33 14.33 -9.67
C VAL A 158 -8.45 15.55 -9.87
N LYS A 159 -7.57 15.53 -10.88
CA LYS A 159 -6.68 16.65 -11.23
C LYS A 159 -7.47 17.92 -11.60
N ALA A 160 -8.48 17.80 -12.45
CA ALA A 160 -9.30 18.94 -12.87
C ALA A 160 -10.05 19.56 -11.68
N ARG A 161 -10.49 18.76 -10.73
CA ARG A 161 -11.18 19.21 -9.51
C ARG A 161 -10.25 19.82 -8.47
N ALA A 162 -9.02 19.27 -8.37
CA ALA A 162 -8.09 19.56 -7.29
C ALA A 162 -7.12 20.72 -7.55
N LEU A 163 -6.85 21.08 -8.82
CA LEU A 163 -5.84 22.05 -9.17
C LEU A 163 -6.49 23.41 -9.51
N SER A 164 -6.59 24.29 -8.53
CA SER A 164 -7.04 25.68 -8.69
C SER A 164 -6.00 26.60 -8.10
N PRO A 165 -5.12 27.23 -8.92
CA PRO A 165 -4.15 28.19 -8.42
C PRO A 165 -4.88 29.43 -7.86
N LEU A 166 -4.40 29.93 -6.72
CA LEU A 166 -4.90 31.13 -6.07
C LEU A 166 -3.84 32.21 -6.01
N SER A 167 -4.26 33.48 -6.01
CA SER A 167 -3.39 34.57 -5.57
C SER A 167 -3.12 34.47 -4.06
N PRO A 168 -2.04 35.08 -3.54
CA PRO A 168 -1.77 35.12 -2.10
C PRO A 168 -2.95 35.64 -1.28
N GLU A 169 -3.63 36.69 -1.74
CA GLU A 169 -4.79 37.30 -1.07
C GLU A 169 -6.00 36.37 -1.06
N ALA A 170 -6.27 35.67 -2.17
CA ALA A 170 -7.34 34.68 -2.25
C ALA A 170 -7.06 33.47 -1.37
N PHE A 171 -5.78 33.08 -1.23
CA PHE A 171 -5.35 32.02 -0.33
C PHE A 171 -5.59 32.39 1.14
N GLU A 172 -5.14 33.59 1.57
CA GLU A 172 -5.34 34.08 2.93
C GLU A 172 -6.82 34.14 3.28
N THR A 173 -7.64 34.73 2.40
CA THR A 173 -9.10 34.81 2.56
C THR A 173 -9.72 33.42 2.72
N LEU A 174 -9.26 32.44 1.95
CA LEU A 174 -9.79 31.08 2.02
C LEU A 174 -9.38 30.36 3.29
N VAL A 175 -8.13 30.52 3.73
CA VAL A 175 -7.65 29.96 5.01
C VAL A 175 -8.52 30.46 6.16
N GLU A 176 -8.73 31.78 6.24
CA GLU A 176 -9.56 32.40 7.28
C GLU A 176 -11.02 31.93 7.23
N ALA A 177 -11.59 31.83 6.02
CA ALA A 177 -13.00 31.45 5.85
C ALA A 177 -13.27 29.97 6.14
N THR A 178 -12.30 29.08 5.95
CA THR A 178 -12.50 27.62 5.99
C THR A 178 -11.76 26.91 7.13
N ASN A 179 -10.90 27.60 7.85
CA ASN A 179 -9.98 27.00 8.82
C ASN A 179 -9.20 25.81 8.21
N ALA A 180 -8.76 25.97 6.96
CA ALA A 180 -8.11 24.92 6.17
C ALA A 180 -6.75 24.53 6.77
N LEU A 181 -6.40 23.24 6.69
CA LEU A 181 -5.05 22.78 6.99
C LEU A 181 -4.10 23.22 5.87
N ILE A 182 -3.08 23.99 6.24
CA ILE A 182 -2.03 24.42 5.32
C ILE A 182 -0.93 23.36 5.31
N LEU A 183 -0.70 22.74 4.14
CA LEU A 183 0.38 21.77 3.93
C LEU A 183 1.49 22.41 3.10
N ASP A 184 2.61 22.69 3.74
CA ASP A 184 3.78 23.24 3.07
C ASP A 184 4.65 22.11 2.50
N THR A 185 4.73 22.02 1.19
CA THR A 185 5.44 20.96 0.48
C THR A 185 6.89 21.31 0.11
N ARG A 186 7.36 22.50 0.52
CA ARG A 186 8.74 22.91 0.31
C ARG A 186 9.72 22.02 1.07
N SER A 187 11.01 22.15 0.74
CA SER A 187 12.06 21.47 1.51
C SER A 187 12.05 21.95 2.96
N PRO A 188 12.44 21.11 3.94
CA PRO A 188 12.57 21.55 5.34
C PRO A 188 13.48 22.77 5.51
N GLY A 189 14.55 22.88 4.69
CA GLY A 189 15.44 24.02 4.71
C GLY A 189 14.81 25.33 4.22
N ASP A 190 13.87 25.27 3.28
CA ASP A 190 13.13 26.45 2.83
C ASP A 190 12.00 26.81 3.80
N PHE A 191 11.35 25.81 4.36
CA PHE A 191 10.37 26.00 5.42
C PHE A 191 10.97 26.72 6.64
N TYR A 192 12.17 26.32 7.06
CA TYR A 192 12.88 26.94 8.18
C TYR A 192 13.21 28.42 7.97
N LYS A 193 13.40 28.87 6.72
CA LYS A 193 13.66 30.29 6.40
C LYS A 193 12.44 31.19 6.59
N GLY A 194 11.25 30.63 6.58
CA GLY A 194 9.99 31.32 6.79
C GLY A 194 8.81 30.44 6.37
N PHE A 195 7.76 30.44 7.17
CA PHE A 195 6.58 29.61 6.97
C PHE A 195 5.29 30.33 7.38
N ILE A 196 4.17 29.88 6.87
CA ILE A 196 2.86 30.37 7.29
C ILE A 196 2.56 29.78 8.68
N PRO A 197 2.19 30.60 9.67
CA PRO A 197 1.81 30.09 11.00
C PRO A 197 0.75 28.99 10.89
N GLN A 198 0.86 27.95 11.73
CA GLN A 198 0.01 26.78 11.76
C GLN A 198 0.08 25.85 10.54
N SER A 199 1.00 26.07 9.59
CA SER A 199 1.24 25.13 8.50
C SER A 199 2.02 23.90 8.96
N VAL A 200 1.74 22.76 8.34
CA VAL A 200 2.48 21.50 8.51
C VAL A 200 3.43 21.33 7.33
N ASN A 201 4.71 21.12 7.59
CA ASN A 201 5.68 20.85 6.53
C ASN A 201 5.83 19.35 6.27
N ILE A 202 5.51 18.94 5.05
CA ILE A 202 5.83 17.60 4.53
C ILE A 202 6.41 17.79 3.14
N GLY A 203 7.72 17.75 3.02
CA GLY A 203 8.42 17.98 1.75
C GLY A 203 7.99 17.00 0.66
N ILE A 204 7.75 17.52 -0.56
CA ILE A 204 7.25 16.69 -1.68
C ILE A 204 8.24 15.62 -2.15
N LYS A 205 9.53 15.79 -1.85
CA LYS A 205 10.57 14.82 -2.18
C LYS A 205 10.67 13.75 -1.09
N GLY A 206 10.75 12.47 -1.48
CA GLY A 206 10.79 11.33 -0.56
C GLY A 206 9.41 10.73 -0.30
N ASP A 207 9.13 10.34 0.94
CA ASP A 207 7.92 9.60 1.35
C ASP A 207 6.72 10.53 1.65
N PHE A 208 6.49 11.54 0.82
CA PHE A 208 5.45 12.55 1.01
C PHE A 208 4.07 11.92 1.27
N ALA A 209 3.62 11.01 0.40
CA ALA A 209 2.27 10.45 0.52
C ALA A 209 2.08 9.52 1.72
N PRO A 210 3.01 8.62 2.07
CA PRO A 210 2.98 7.90 3.34
C PRO A 210 2.89 8.82 4.55
N TRP A 211 3.67 9.92 4.59
CA TRP A 211 3.62 10.88 5.68
C TRP A 211 2.28 11.62 5.76
N VAL A 212 1.77 12.09 4.62
CA VAL A 212 0.43 12.73 4.58
C VAL A 212 -0.63 11.75 5.10
N GLY A 213 -0.66 10.52 4.60
CA GLY A 213 -1.63 9.52 5.03
C GLY A 213 -1.51 9.10 6.50
N ALA A 214 -0.30 9.16 7.08
CA ALA A 214 -0.08 8.82 8.48
C ALA A 214 -0.46 9.94 9.44
N LEU A 215 -0.18 11.19 9.08
CA LEU A 215 -0.35 12.36 9.96
C LEU A 215 -1.74 12.99 9.85
N ILE A 216 -2.34 12.95 8.66
CA ILE A 216 -3.63 13.58 8.39
C ILE A 216 -4.71 12.50 8.40
N LYS A 217 -5.19 12.19 9.61
CA LYS A 217 -6.09 11.03 9.85
C LYS A 217 -7.55 11.28 9.48
N ASP A 218 -8.02 12.50 9.60
CA ASP A 218 -9.43 12.86 9.40
C ASP A 218 -9.54 13.99 8.37
N THR A 219 -9.75 13.58 7.14
CA THR A 219 -10.26 14.52 6.14
C THR A 219 -11.77 14.47 6.18
N LYS A 220 -12.35 15.27 7.08
CA LYS A 220 -13.79 15.53 7.00
C LYS A 220 -14.08 16.16 5.64
N PRO A 221 -15.30 16.00 5.09
CA PRO A 221 -15.70 16.61 3.81
C PRO A 221 -15.41 18.11 3.69
N GLU A 222 -15.23 18.77 4.81
CA GLU A 222 -15.04 20.22 4.95
C GLU A 222 -13.54 20.60 5.06
N THR A 223 -12.62 19.64 5.12
CA THR A 223 -11.20 19.93 5.27
C THR A 223 -10.61 20.33 3.93
N SER A 224 -10.25 21.59 3.77
CA SER A 224 -9.51 22.11 2.62
C SER A 224 -8.02 21.98 2.87
N PHE A 225 -7.27 21.49 1.89
CA PHE A 225 -5.82 21.46 1.93
C PHE A 225 -5.24 22.52 1.01
N LEU A 226 -4.25 23.24 1.51
CA LEU A 226 -3.57 24.28 0.77
C LEU A 226 -2.09 23.92 0.65
N PHE A 227 -1.58 23.87 -0.56
CA PHE A 227 -0.21 23.49 -0.84
C PHE A 227 0.62 24.70 -1.22
N LEU A 228 1.82 24.81 -0.64
CA LEU A 228 2.83 25.77 -0.99
C LEU A 228 3.99 25.08 -1.71
N ASP A 229 4.16 25.34 -3.00
CA ASP A 229 5.36 24.95 -3.73
C ASP A 229 5.88 26.15 -4.56
N PRO A 230 6.97 26.78 -4.14
CA PRO A 230 7.55 27.93 -4.85
C PRO A 230 8.30 27.55 -6.13
N ALA A 231 8.55 26.25 -6.39
CA ALA A 231 9.41 25.83 -7.49
C ALA A 231 8.65 25.57 -8.80
N ARG A 232 7.32 25.66 -8.82
CA ARG A 232 6.53 25.36 -10.03
C ARG A 232 5.29 26.23 -10.12
N SER A 233 5.21 26.98 -11.19
CA SER A 233 3.95 27.48 -11.79
C SER A 233 2.99 26.34 -12.21
N SER A 234 3.35 25.09 -11.95
CA SER A 234 2.54 23.87 -12.16
C SER A 234 3.01 22.76 -11.24
N CYS A 235 2.60 22.76 -9.98
CA CYS A 235 2.85 21.60 -9.12
C CYS A 235 1.82 20.51 -9.44
N LEU A 236 2.27 19.47 -10.14
CA LEU A 236 1.54 18.23 -10.27
C LEU A 236 1.78 17.39 -9.03
N VAL A 237 1.02 17.63 -7.98
CA VAL A 237 0.87 16.62 -6.92
C VAL A 237 0.14 15.46 -7.56
N SER A 238 0.73 14.26 -7.52
CA SER A 238 0.07 13.07 -8.05
C SER A 238 -1.25 12.83 -7.29
N PRO A 239 -2.42 13.01 -7.92
CA PRO A 239 -3.71 12.83 -7.27
C PRO A 239 -3.95 11.42 -6.74
N GLN A 240 -3.25 10.40 -7.26
CA GLN A 240 -3.33 9.03 -6.76
C GLN A 240 -3.03 8.90 -5.26
N LYS A 241 -2.37 9.90 -4.71
CA LYS A 241 -1.96 9.91 -3.29
C LYS A 241 -2.86 10.73 -2.39
N MET A 242 -3.89 11.39 -2.95
CA MET A 242 -4.78 12.30 -2.24
C MET A 242 -6.26 12.07 -2.58
N ILE A 243 -6.62 10.89 -3.01
CA ILE A 243 -8.02 10.55 -3.27
C ILE A 243 -8.68 10.28 -1.93
N PHE A 244 -9.35 11.29 -1.42
CA PHE A 244 -10.38 11.15 -0.40
C PHE A 244 -11.72 11.20 -1.12
N GLU A 245 -12.28 10.04 -1.42
CA GLU A 245 -13.61 9.95 -2.01
C GLU A 245 -14.68 10.45 -1.06
N ASP A 246 -15.69 11.10 -1.62
CA ASP A 246 -16.88 11.67 -0.97
C ASP A 246 -16.67 12.95 -0.15
N SER A 247 -15.54 13.64 -0.32
CA SER A 247 -15.34 14.92 0.31
C SER A 247 -15.24 16.04 -0.71
N PRO A 248 -15.91 17.18 -0.54
CA PRO A 248 -15.67 18.39 -1.34
C PRO A 248 -14.32 19.02 -0.96
N THR A 249 -13.29 18.21 -0.70
CA THR A 249 -11.95 18.67 -0.36
C THR A 249 -11.37 19.45 -1.52
N ARG A 250 -11.24 20.75 -1.37
CA ARG A 250 -10.60 21.63 -2.35
C ARG A 250 -9.10 21.64 -2.08
N VAL A 251 -8.35 21.14 -3.03
CA VAL A 251 -6.89 21.31 -3.06
C VAL A 251 -6.61 22.63 -3.75
N ILE A 252 -5.94 23.54 -3.07
CA ILE A 252 -5.66 24.88 -3.57
C ILE A 252 -4.15 25.07 -3.58
N ILE A 253 -3.60 25.47 -4.73
CA ILE A 253 -2.16 25.66 -4.93
C ILE A 253 -1.90 27.14 -5.13
N LEU A 254 -1.00 27.72 -4.33
CA LEU A 254 -0.44 29.05 -4.60
C LEU A 254 0.57 28.98 -5.73
N SER A 255 0.39 29.82 -6.75
CA SER A 255 1.45 30.14 -7.69
C SER A 255 2.18 31.38 -7.17
N SER A 256 3.50 31.31 -6.99
CA SER A 256 4.31 32.52 -6.85
C SER A 256 4.33 33.24 -8.18
N SER A 257 3.87 34.47 -8.20
CA SER A 257 4.12 35.45 -9.27
C SER A 257 5.61 35.75 -9.36
#